data_9ee408b7bbcf593d192b91baf9f76ba2
#
_entry.id   9ee408b7bbcf593d192b91baf9f76ba2
#
_cell.length_a   1.000
_cell.length_b   1.000
_cell.length_c   1.000
_cell.angle_alpha   90.00
_cell.angle_beta   90.00
_cell.angle_gamma   90.00
#
_symmetry.space_group_name_H-M   'P 1'
#
loop_
_entity.id
_entity.type
_entity.pdbx_description
1 polymer ?
#
loop_
_entity_poly.entity_id
_entity_poly.type
_entity_poly.pdbx_seq_one_letter_code
_entity_poly.pdbx_strand_id
1 'polypeptide(L)'
;MRASIQSVVVALALSVSSANAAATTTLPASKGAVATNVPIKVSGSYDGGMKKFDRSPSVCQGQTETGEKDAMFVLENGATLSNVIIGAGQAEGVHCKGTCTLNNVWWADVCEDAVTLKQSSGTSYINGGGAFKASDKIVQFNGFGTVQIKDFFASDYGKLVRSCGNCKENGGARHVILNGVVAKNGGVLCGINTNYGDTCTINNSCQNNGKNCDRYTGNNSGAEPPKIGSGPDGKFCKATGFTKNC
;
A
#
# COMPACT_ATOMS: atom_id res chain seq x y z
N MET A 1 -4.11 68.68 28.04
CA MET A 1 -3.23 67.54 27.79
C MET A 1 -4.10 66.27 27.84
N ARG A 2 -4.33 65.64 26.66
CA ARG A 2 -5.09 64.40 26.59
C ARG A 2 -4.08 63.27 26.30
N ALA A 3 -3.91 62.34 27.21
CA ALA A 3 -3.07 61.16 27.03
C ALA A 3 -3.82 60.09 26.23
N SER A 4 -3.28 59.70 25.12
CA SER A 4 -3.78 58.58 24.27
C SER A 4 -3.21 57.28 24.78
N ILE A 5 -4.06 56.34 25.20
CA ILE A 5 -3.68 54.97 25.58
C ILE A 5 -3.75 54.12 24.31
N GLN A 6 -2.60 53.71 23.81
CA GLN A 6 -2.51 52.73 22.74
C GLN A 6 -2.57 51.30 23.32
N SER A 7 -3.64 50.60 23.00
CA SER A 7 -3.77 49.16 23.35
C SER A 7 -2.95 48.32 22.38
N VAL A 8 -1.96 47.62 22.91
CA VAL A 8 -1.19 46.61 22.15
C VAL A 8 -1.94 45.28 22.21
N VAL A 9 -2.46 44.83 21.08
CA VAL A 9 -3.07 43.50 20.94
C VAL A 9 -1.95 42.53 20.58
N VAL A 10 -1.56 41.66 21.51
CA VAL A 10 -0.63 40.57 21.26
C VAL A 10 -1.42 39.37 20.69
N ALA A 11 -1.28 39.10 19.39
CA ALA A 11 -1.86 37.93 18.77
C ALA A 11 -0.97 36.69 19.09
N LEU A 12 -1.48 35.81 19.92
CA LEU A 12 -0.85 34.52 20.21
C LEU A 12 -1.14 33.58 19.02
N ALA A 13 -0.13 33.34 18.17
CA ALA A 13 -0.21 32.33 17.12
C ALA A 13 -0.04 30.94 17.76
N LEU A 14 -1.15 30.19 17.88
CA LEU A 14 -1.10 28.76 18.20
C LEU A 14 -0.56 28.00 16.98
N SER A 15 0.69 27.57 17.03
CA SER A 15 1.22 26.60 16.09
C SER A 15 0.65 25.22 16.39
N VAL A 16 -0.34 24.79 15.61
CA VAL A 16 -0.82 23.40 15.62
C VAL A 16 0.27 22.55 14.94
N SER A 17 1.15 21.97 15.72
CA SER A 17 2.03 20.90 15.24
C SER A 17 1.18 19.66 15.02
N SER A 18 0.89 19.33 13.74
CA SER A 18 0.34 18.04 13.37
C SER A 18 1.39 16.98 13.71
N ALA A 19 1.19 16.27 14.82
CA ALA A 19 1.94 15.07 15.11
C ALA A 19 1.63 14.06 13.97
N ASN A 20 2.59 13.81 13.09
CA ASN A 20 2.50 12.65 12.19
C ASN A 20 2.53 11.41 13.08
N ALA A 21 1.42 10.70 13.16
CA ALA A 21 1.39 9.40 13.84
C ALA A 21 2.37 8.48 13.09
N ALA A 22 3.37 7.99 13.81
CA ALA A 22 4.30 7.01 13.23
C ALA A 22 3.55 5.70 12.94
N ALA A 23 3.97 4.98 11.89
CA ALA A 23 3.38 3.69 11.56
C ALA A 23 3.44 2.74 12.77
N THR A 24 2.33 2.09 13.09
CA THR A 24 2.31 1.00 14.06
C THR A 24 3.05 -0.20 13.47
N THR A 25 4.01 -0.76 14.20
CA THR A 25 4.90 -1.83 13.69
C THR A 25 4.56 -3.22 14.21
N THR A 26 3.47 -3.34 14.95
CA THR A 26 3.04 -4.59 15.58
C THR A 26 1.63 -4.93 15.11
N LEU A 27 1.43 -6.20 14.74
CA LEU A 27 0.08 -6.70 14.41
C LEU A 27 -0.84 -6.54 15.62
N PRO A 28 -1.96 -5.84 15.49
CA PRO A 28 -2.90 -5.68 16.61
C PRO A 28 -3.55 -6.99 17.03
N ALA A 29 -3.93 -7.08 18.29
CA ALA A 29 -4.74 -8.21 18.76
C ALA A 29 -6.11 -8.22 18.06
N SER A 30 -6.53 -9.40 17.60
CA SER A 30 -7.84 -9.58 17.00
C SER A 30 -8.96 -9.49 18.04
N LYS A 31 -10.06 -8.81 17.70
CA LYS A 31 -11.29 -8.73 18.51
C LYS A 31 -12.32 -9.80 18.14
N GLY A 32 -11.90 -10.89 17.55
CA GLY A 32 -12.74 -12.00 17.15
C GLY A 32 -12.33 -12.56 15.79
N ALA A 33 -13.02 -13.60 15.31
CA ALA A 33 -12.71 -14.25 14.05
C ALA A 33 -13.96 -14.39 13.18
N VAL A 34 -13.74 -14.31 11.87
CA VAL A 34 -14.75 -14.56 10.83
C VAL A 34 -14.13 -15.50 9.81
N ALA A 35 -14.76 -16.63 9.56
CA ALA A 35 -14.36 -17.58 8.53
C ALA A 35 -15.41 -17.62 7.41
N THR A 36 -14.96 -17.66 6.15
CA THR A 36 -15.85 -17.77 4.99
C THR A 36 -15.20 -18.59 3.87
N ASN A 37 -16.01 -19.28 3.10
CA ASN A 37 -15.55 -20.04 1.93
C ASN A 37 -15.62 -19.25 0.62
N VAL A 38 -16.10 -18.01 0.65
CA VAL A 38 -16.18 -17.09 -0.50
C VAL A 38 -15.64 -15.72 -0.11
N PRO A 39 -15.21 -14.88 -1.08
CA PRO A 39 -14.84 -13.51 -0.80
C PRO A 39 -15.98 -12.67 -0.25
N ILE A 40 -15.67 -11.75 0.64
CA ILE A 40 -16.61 -10.72 1.11
C ILE A 40 -16.60 -9.58 0.10
N LYS A 41 -17.74 -9.32 -0.56
CA LYS A 41 -17.89 -8.20 -1.50
C LYS A 41 -18.27 -6.92 -0.76
N VAL A 42 -17.60 -5.82 -1.08
CA VAL A 42 -17.81 -4.50 -0.47
C VAL A 42 -18.10 -3.48 -1.57
N SER A 43 -19.31 -2.91 -1.58
CA SER A 43 -19.72 -1.86 -2.54
C SER A 43 -19.80 -0.45 -1.96
N GLY A 44 -19.55 -0.31 -0.66
CA GLY A 44 -19.56 0.97 0.06
C GLY A 44 -18.51 0.96 1.16
N SER A 45 -18.89 1.25 2.40
CA SER A 45 -17.98 1.19 3.55
C SER A 45 -18.22 -0.07 4.38
N TYR A 46 -17.14 -0.76 4.73
CA TYR A 46 -17.15 -1.91 5.61
C TYR A 46 -16.13 -1.72 6.72
N ASP A 47 -16.59 -1.81 7.98
CA ASP A 47 -15.73 -1.80 9.16
C ASP A 47 -15.70 -3.20 9.77
N GLY A 48 -14.55 -3.85 9.80
CA GLY A 48 -14.36 -5.19 10.34
C GLY A 48 -14.21 -5.24 11.87
N GLY A 49 -14.17 -4.09 12.55
CA GLY A 49 -14.06 -4.00 14.02
C GLY A 49 -12.81 -4.67 14.58
N MET A 50 -11.72 -4.71 13.84
CA MET A 50 -10.46 -5.40 14.18
C MET A 50 -10.64 -6.92 14.37
N LYS A 51 -11.63 -7.54 13.73
CA LYS A 51 -11.73 -9.01 13.68
C LYS A 51 -10.73 -9.58 12.67
N LYS A 52 -10.31 -10.82 12.90
CA LYS A 52 -9.52 -11.59 11.94
C LYS A 52 -10.44 -12.33 10.97
N PHE A 53 -10.27 -12.03 9.69
CA PHE A 53 -10.99 -12.66 8.58
C PHE A 53 -10.10 -13.68 7.90
N ASP A 54 -10.62 -14.87 7.63
CA ASP A 54 -9.86 -15.93 6.98
C ASP A 54 -10.74 -16.78 6.06
N ARG A 55 -10.11 -17.42 5.07
CA ARG A 55 -10.79 -18.39 4.22
C ARG A 55 -10.81 -19.76 4.89
N SER A 56 -11.97 -20.41 4.87
CA SER A 56 -12.12 -21.76 5.39
C SER A 56 -13.06 -22.58 4.50
N PRO A 57 -12.56 -23.63 3.83
CA PRO A 57 -11.17 -24.10 3.87
C PRO A 57 -10.18 -23.09 3.31
N SER A 58 -8.89 -23.24 3.67
CA SER A 58 -7.82 -22.41 3.12
C SER A 58 -7.72 -22.61 1.59
N VAL A 59 -7.52 -21.49 0.87
CA VAL A 59 -7.31 -21.46 -0.58
C VAL A 59 -5.90 -21.02 -0.94
N CYS A 60 -5.03 -20.75 0.05
CA CYS A 60 -3.63 -20.40 -0.17
C CYS A 60 -2.87 -21.57 -0.81
N GLN A 61 -2.21 -21.31 -1.94
CA GLN A 61 -1.37 -22.24 -2.69
C GLN A 61 0.02 -21.65 -2.96
N GLY A 62 0.57 -20.91 -1.98
CA GLY A 62 1.83 -20.20 -2.10
C GLY A 62 1.76 -19.11 -3.18
N GLN A 63 2.77 -19.04 -4.05
CA GLN A 63 2.87 -18.02 -5.10
C GLN A 63 2.13 -18.41 -6.39
N THR A 64 1.08 -19.22 -6.29
CA THR A 64 0.23 -19.56 -7.44
C THR A 64 -0.73 -18.40 -7.71
N GLU A 65 -0.59 -17.76 -8.89
CA GLU A 65 -1.54 -16.74 -9.38
C GLU A 65 -2.94 -17.33 -9.50
N THR A 66 -3.89 -16.73 -8.80
CA THR A 66 -5.29 -17.16 -8.80
C THR A 66 -6.20 -16.02 -9.27
N GLY A 67 -6.96 -15.42 -8.41
CA GLY A 67 -7.78 -14.27 -8.79
C GLY A 67 -8.79 -13.91 -7.70
N GLU A 68 -9.67 -12.97 -7.99
CA GLU A 68 -10.59 -12.42 -6.98
C GLU A 68 -11.51 -13.43 -6.31
N LYS A 69 -11.74 -14.61 -6.92
CA LYS A 69 -12.50 -15.70 -6.30
C LYS A 69 -11.81 -16.27 -5.04
N ASP A 70 -10.50 -16.15 -4.97
CA ASP A 70 -9.66 -16.63 -3.87
C ASP A 70 -9.18 -15.51 -2.94
N ALA A 71 -9.60 -14.27 -3.20
CA ALA A 71 -9.38 -13.13 -2.30
C ALA A 71 -10.18 -13.26 -0.98
N MET A 72 -9.78 -12.51 0.03
CA MET A 72 -10.58 -12.35 1.25
C MET A 72 -11.69 -11.31 1.05
N PHE A 73 -11.34 -10.18 0.43
CA PHE A 73 -12.25 -9.08 0.13
C PHE A 73 -12.18 -8.68 -1.33
N VAL A 74 -13.33 -8.39 -1.94
CA VAL A 74 -13.45 -7.78 -3.26
C VAL A 74 -14.18 -6.44 -3.12
N LEU A 75 -13.47 -5.36 -3.40
CA LEU A 75 -13.97 -3.99 -3.27
C LEU A 75 -14.39 -3.46 -4.64
N GLU A 76 -15.65 -3.02 -4.73
CA GLU A 76 -16.14 -2.30 -5.90
C GLU A 76 -15.55 -0.87 -5.94
N ASN A 77 -15.69 -0.17 -7.06
CA ASN A 77 -15.12 1.16 -7.23
C ASN A 77 -15.60 2.14 -6.15
N GLY A 78 -14.65 2.82 -5.52
CA GLY A 78 -14.87 3.78 -4.44
C GLY A 78 -15.12 3.17 -3.06
N ALA A 79 -15.10 1.84 -2.93
CA ALA A 79 -15.36 1.18 -1.66
C ALA A 79 -14.25 1.42 -0.63
N THR A 80 -14.64 1.39 0.65
CA THR A 80 -13.75 1.56 1.80
C THR A 80 -13.80 0.33 2.71
N LEU A 81 -12.63 -0.21 3.05
CA LEU A 81 -12.44 -1.28 4.01
C LEU A 81 -11.65 -0.74 5.22
N SER A 82 -12.17 -0.92 6.42
CA SER A 82 -11.54 -0.40 7.64
C SER A 82 -11.44 -1.44 8.74
N ASN A 83 -10.36 -1.35 9.55
CA ASN A 83 -10.21 -2.09 10.80
C ASN A 83 -10.35 -3.61 10.61
N VAL A 84 -9.53 -4.20 9.75
CA VAL A 84 -9.56 -5.62 9.39
C VAL A 84 -8.19 -6.24 9.63
N ILE A 85 -8.17 -7.48 10.13
CA ILE A 85 -7.00 -8.35 10.09
C ILE A 85 -7.30 -9.49 9.14
N ILE A 86 -6.44 -9.72 8.15
CA ILE A 86 -6.57 -10.80 7.16
C ILE A 86 -5.61 -11.92 7.55
N GLY A 87 -6.13 -13.15 7.64
CA GLY A 87 -5.37 -14.35 8.01
C GLY A 87 -4.65 -14.99 6.81
N ALA A 88 -4.03 -16.14 7.05
CA ALA A 88 -3.17 -16.83 6.08
C ALA A 88 -3.92 -17.74 5.10
N GLY A 89 -5.19 -18.01 5.30
CA GLY A 89 -5.93 -18.98 4.50
C GLY A 89 -6.44 -18.46 3.16
N GLN A 90 -6.33 -17.17 2.90
CA GLN A 90 -6.67 -16.54 1.62
C GLN A 90 -5.50 -16.61 0.62
N ALA A 91 -5.74 -16.49 -0.68
CA ALA A 91 -4.67 -16.46 -1.67
C ALA A 91 -4.29 -15.02 -2.08
N GLU A 92 -5.28 -14.15 -2.27
CA GLU A 92 -5.14 -12.86 -2.97
C GLU A 92 -5.48 -11.62 -2.11
N GLY A 93 -5.66 -11.78 -0.81
CA GLY A 93 -5.91 -10.66 0.12
C GLY A 93 -7.11 -9.81 -0.26
N VAL A 94 -6.87 -8.61 -0.77
CA VAL A 94 -7.89 -7.63 -1.17
C VAL A 94 -7.77 -7.32 -2.66
N HIS A 95 -8.84 -7.51 -3.42
CA HIS A 95 -8.95 -7.02 -4.80
C HIS A 95 -9.78 -5.74 -4.88
N CYS A 96 -9.19 -4.65 -5.38
CA CYS A 96 -9.90 -3.41 -5.68
C CYS A 96 -10.21 -3.36 -7.19
N LYS A 97 -11.48 -3.51 -7.57
CA LYS A 97 -11.94 -3.49 -8.98
C LYS A 97 -11.83 -2.10 -9.62
N GLY A 98 -11.96 -1.06 -8.81
CA GLY A 98 -11.72 0.34 -9.15
C GLY A 98 -10.88 1.01 -8.07
N THR A 99 -11.05 2.32 -7.87
CA THR A 99 -10.42 2.99 -6.72
C THR A 99 -10.95 2.43 -5.40
N CYS A 100 -10.10 2.38 -4.38
CA CYS A 100 -10.48 1.90 -3.06
C CYS A 100 -9.75 2.65 -1.95
N THR A 101 -10.27 2.55 -0.73
CA THR A 101 -9.62 3.06 0.47
C THR A 101 -9.50 1.95 1.51
N LEU A 102 -8.29 1.68 1.96
CA LEU A 102 -8.00 0.72 3.03
C LEU A 102 -7.50 1.49 4.25
N ASN A 103 -8.23 1.42 5.36
CA ASN A 103 -7.88 2.12 6.61
C ASN A 103 -7.59 1.10 7.71
N ASN A 104 -6.36 1.08 8.22
CA ASN A 104 -5.97 0.20 9.31
C ASN A 104 -6.28 -1.28 8.98
N VAL A 105 -5.84 -1.72 7.79
CA VAL A 105 -5.96 -3.11 7.32
C VAL A 105 -4.64 -3.83 7.51
N TRP A 106 -4.69 -5.02 8.08
CA TRP A 106 -3.53 -5.82 8.44
C TRP A 106 -3.56 -7.18 7.77
N TRP A 107 -2.44 -7.62 7.22
CA TRP A 107 -2.23 -8.97 6.71
C TRP A 107 -1.24 -9.69 7.62
N ALA A 108 -1.76 -10.64 8.41
CA ALA A 108 -0.95 -11.40 9.38
C ALA A 108 0.05 -12.34 8.68
N ASP A 109 -0.31 -12.82 7.51
CA ASP A 109 0.52 -13.68 6.65
C ASP A 109 -0.02 -13.56 5.22
N VAL A 110 0.79 -13.02 4.32
CA VAL A 110 0.40 -12.83 2.91
C VAL A 110 0.71 -14.11 2.14
N CYS A 111 -0.27 -14.62 1.39
CA CYS A 111 -0.06 -15.81 0.57
C CYS A 111 0.57 -15.45 -0.78
N GLU A 112 -0.20 -14.95 -1.75
CA GLU A 112 0.32 -14.48 -3.04
C GLU A 112 0.53 -12.97 -2.97
N ASP A 113 -0.53 -12.14 -3.08
CA ASP A 113 -0.49 -10.69 -2.92
C ASP A 113 -1.40 -10.23 -1.77
N ALA A 114 -1.03 -9.14 -1.08
CA ALA A 114 -1.91 -8.57 -0.07
C ALA A 114 -3.02 -7.71 -0.69
N VAL A 115 -2.67 -6.91 -1.72
CA VAL A 115 -3.62 -6.03 -2.41
C VAL A 115 -3.37 -6.03 -3.91
N THR A 116 -4.42 -6.27 -4.71
CA THR A 116 -4.39 -6.11 -6.15
C THR A 116 -5.25 -4.92 -6.58
N LEU A 117 -4.63 -3.89 -7.17
CA LEU A 117 -5.30 -2.68 -7.64
C LEU A 117 -5.59 -2.79 -9.14
N LYS A 118 -6.89 -2.71 -9.53
CA LYS A 118 -7.37 -2.83 -10.92
C LYS A 118 -8.03 -1.55 -11.45
N GLN A 119 -7.91 -0.43 -10.75
CA GLN A 119 -8.49 0.85 -11.15
C GLN A 119 -8.02 1.30 -12.54
N SER A 120 -8.90 1.86 -13.36
CA SER A 120 -8.55 2.40 -14.68
C SER A 120 -7.93 3.80 -14.60
N SER A 121 -8.17 4.52 -13.50
CA SER A 121 -7.66 5.87 -13.22
C SER A 121 -7.96 6.26 -11.77
N GLY A 122 -7.62 7.49 -11.37
CA GLY A 122 -7.91 8.01 -10.04
C GLY A 122 -6.89 7.58 -8.99
N THR A 123 -7.25 7.70 -7.72
CA THR A 123 -6.35 7.42 -6.59
C THR A 123 -6.96 6.43 -5.61
N SER A 124 -6.22 5.38 -5.29
CA SER A 124 -6.51 4.49 -4.16
C SER A 124 -5.64 4.85 -2.96
N TYR A 125 -6.15 4.61 -1.77
CA TYR A 125 -5.51 4.96 -0.51
C TYR A 125 -5.32 3.75 0.39
N ILE A 126 -4.14 3.62 0.99
CA ILE A 126 -3.82 2.64 2.03
C ILE A 126 -3.27 3.43 3.22
N ASN A 127 -4.07 3.57 4.27
CA ASN A 127 -3.80 4.42 5.42
C ASN A 127 -3.63 3.58 6.68
N GLY A 128 -2.45 3.56 7.25
CA GLY A 128 -2.12 2.70 8.38
C GLY A 128 -2.18 1.21 8.04
N GLY A 129 -2.12 0.38 9.05
CA GLY A 129 -2.08 -1.07 8.86
C GLY A 129 -0.69 -1.61 8.58
N GLY A 130 -0.64 -2.84 8.11
CA GLY A 130 0.64 -3.48 7.78
C GLY A 130 0.50 -4.89 7.24
N ALA A 131 1.57 -5.38 6.61
CA ALA A 131 1.62 -6.71 6.02
C ALA A 131 2.91 -7.44 6.40
N PHE A 132 2.76 -8.74 6.64
CA PHE A 132 3.83 -9.64 7.03
C PHE A 132 3.95 -10.80 6.07
N LYS A 133 5.19 -11.24 5.80
CA LYS A 133 5.56 -12.45 5.06
C LYS A 133 5.02 -12.51 3.62
N ALA A 134 5.06 -11.40 2.91
CA ALA A 134 4.73 -11.33 1.48
C ALA A 134 5.94 -11.78 0.65
N SER A 135 6.01 -13.05 0.28
CA SER A 135 7.18 -13.61 -0.43
C SER A 135 7.50 -12.90 -1.74
N ASP A 136 6.49 -12.40 -2.47
CA ASP A 136 6.67 -11.58 -3.67
C ASP A 136 6.23 -10.14 -3.42
N LYS A 137 4.93 -9.82 -3.44
CA LYS A 137 4.45 -8.44 -3.41
C LYS A 137 3.45 -8.19 -2.28
N ILE A 138 3.46 -7.00 -1.71
CA ILE A 138 2.35 -6.54 -0.87
C ILE A 138 1.27 -5.91 -1.75
N VAL A 139 1.64 -4.99 -2.64
CA VAL A 139 0.69 -4.33 -3.55
C VAL A 139 1.06 -4.62 -5.00
N GLN A 140 0.21 -5.37 -5.69
CA GLN A 140 0.24 -5.57 -7.13
C GLN A 140 -0.62 -4.49 -7.80
N PHE A 141 0.02 -3.59 -8.54
CA PHE A 141 -0.67 -2.49 -9.21
C PHE A 141 -0.88 -2.82 -10.70
N ASN A 142 -1.99 -3.50 -11.00
CA ASN A 142 -2.35 -3.89 -12.36
C ASN A 142 -3.03 -2.76 -13.14
N GLY A 143 -3.87 -1.98 -12.48
CA GLY A 143 -4.56 -0.84 -13.06
C GLY A 143 -3.65 0.37 -13.32
N PHE A 144 -4.23 1.57 -13.40
CA PHE A 144 -3.54 2.82 -13.71
C PHE A 144 -3.90 3.92 -12.72
N GLY A 145 -3.22 5.07 -12.80
CA GLY A 145 -3.45 6.20 -11.90
C GLY A 145 -2.52 6.16 -10.69
N THR A 146 -3.03 6.45 -9.50
CA THR A 146 -2.21 6.67 -8.30
C THR A 146 -2.58 5.72 -7.17
N VAL A 147 -1.58 5.24 -6.43
CA VAL A 147 -1.76 4.68 -5.08
C VAL A 147 -0.99 5.53 -4.08
N GLN A 148 -1.66 5.93 -3.00
CA GLN A 148 -1.04 6.58 -1.85
C GLN A 148 -1.03 5.64 -0.66
N ILE A 149 0.16 5.40 -0.10
CA ILE A 149 0.34 4.55 1.08
C ILE A 149 0.92 5.41 2.19
N LYS A 150 0.21 5.49 3.31
CA LYS A 150 0.59 6.34 4.43
C LYS A 150 0.64 5.56 5.73
N ASP A 151 1.71 5.80 6.53
CA ASP A 151 1.86 5.25 7.89
C ASP A 151 1.69 3.71 7.94
N PHE A 152 2.26 3.01 6.95
CA PHE A 152 2.11 1.57 6.74
C PHE A 152 3.35 0.80 7.18
N PHE A 153 3.15 -0.37 7.78
CA PHE A 153 4.22 -1.28 8.17
C PHE A 153 4.35 -2.47 7.21
N ALA A 154 5.58 -2.81 6.84
CA ALA A 154 5.88 -4.00 6.04
C ALA A 154 7.03 -4.78 6.66
N SER A 155 6.89 -6.10 6.79
CA SER A 155 7.95 -6.99 7.27
C SER A 155 8.01 -8.28 6.48
N ASP A 156 9.25 -8.70 6.14
CA ASP A 156 9.53 -9.94 5.43
C ASP A 156 8.79 -10.02 4.09
N TYR A 157 9.16 -9.16 3.14
CA TYR A 157 8.47 -9.00 1.86
C TYR A 157 9.45 -8.92 0.67
N GLY A 158 8.98 -9.31 -0.53
CA GLY A 158 9.75 -9.16 -1.77
C GLY A 158 9.74 -7.73 -2.30
N LYS A 159 8.56 -7.16 -2.56
CA LYS A 159 8.36 -5.76 -2.98
C LYS A 159 7.15 -5.16 -2.25
N LEU A 160 7.25 -3.89 -1.79
CA LEU A 160 6.08 -3.24 -1.20
C LEU A 160 5.04 -2.94 -2.27
N VAL A 161 5.43 -2.28 -3.36
CA VAL A 161 4.56 -2.02 -4.52
C VAL A 161 5.26 -2.45 -5.80
N ARG A 162 4.55 -3.19 -6.65
CA ARG A 162 4.98 -3.49 -8.02
C ARG A 162 3.94 -3.01 -9.03
N SER A 163 4.32 -2.05 -9.85
CA SER A 163 3.59 -1.75 -11.09
C SER A 163 3.65 -2.97 -12.01
N CYS A 164 2.52 -3.44 -12.52
CA CYS A 164 2.53 -4.59 -13.41
C CYS A 164 3.50 -4.37 -14.59
N GLY A 165 4.48 -5.25 -14.70
CA GLY A 165 5.54 -5.10 -15.68
C GLY A 165 5.24 -5.73 -17.03
N ASN A 166 4.32 -6.71 -17.08
CA ASN A 166 4.06 -7.56 -18.25
C ASN A 166 2.57 -7.86 -18.48
N CYS A 167 1.66 -7.08 -17.91
CA CYS A 167 0.23 -7.20 -18.15
C CYS A 167 -0.09 -7.02 -19.63
N LYS A 168 -1.08 -7.76 -20.15
CA LYS A 168 -1.48 -7.74 -21.59
C LYS A 168 -1.88 -6.35 -22.09
N GLU A 169 -2.58 -5.58 -21.26
CA GLU A 169 -3.04 -4.21 -21.57
C GLU A 169 -2.16 -3.15 -20.90
N ASN A 170 -0.86 -3.39 -20.85
CA ASN A 170 0.09 -2.46 -20.26
C ASN A 170 0.30 -1.23 -21.16
N GLY A 171 0.74 -0.10 -20.59
CA GLY A 171 1.05 1.11 -21.36
C GLY A 171 0.60 2.42 -20.71
N GLY A 172 -0.22 2.37 -19.68
CA GLY A 172 -0.59 3.53 -18.86
C GLY A 172 0.33 3.75 -17.67
N ALA A 173 0.48 5.00 -17.25
CA ALA A 173 1.31 5.36 -16.11
C ALA A 173 0.67 5.00 -14.78
N ARG A 174 1.51 4.59 -13.84
CA ARG A 174 1.19 4.32 -12.42
C ARG A 174 2.04 5.18 -11.53
N HIS A 175 1.42 5.83 -10.58
CA HIS A 175 2.10 6.72 -9.64
C HIS A 175 1.98 6.17 -8.23
N VAL A 176 3.11 5.93 -7.59
CA VAL A 176 3.20 5.44 -6.21
C VAL A 176 3.67 6.58 -5.33
N ILE A 177 2.92 6.88 -4.27
CA ILE A 177 3.29 7.88 -3.26
C ILE A 177 3.33 7.19 -1.90
N LEU A 178 4.51 7.14 -1.30
CA LEU A 178 4.74 6.58 0.02
C LEU A 178 5.06 7.70 1.00
N ASN A 179 4.42 7.67 2.17
CA ASN A 179 4.68 8.62 3.24
C ASN A 179 4.60 7.93 4.61
N GLY A 180 5.65 8.04 5.42
CA GLY A 180 5.69 7.45 6.75
C GLY A 180 5.70 5.91 6.76
N VAL A 181 6.16 5.27 5.68
CA VAL A 181 6.27 3.80 5.60
C VAL A 181 7.47 3.32 6.41
N VAL A 182 7.25 2.30 7.22
CA VAL A 182 8.29 1.57 7.96
C VAL A 182 8.38 0.15 7.40
N ALA A 183 9.52 -0.19 6.79
CA ALA A 183 9.69 -1.45 6.09
C ALA A 183 10.96 -2.19 6.54
N LYS A 184 10.81 -3.46 6.93
CA LYS A 184 11.90 -4.29 7.50
C LYS A 184 12.03 -5.63 6.77
N ASN A 185 13.27 -6.12 6.69
CA ASN A 185 13.59 -7.46 6.19
C ASN A 185 13.04 -7.75 4.80
N GLY A 186 13.01 -6.75 3.92
CA GLY A 186 12.40 -6.89 2.61
C GLY A 186 13.24 -6.40 1.45
N GLY A 187 12.62 -6.48 0.28
CA GLY A 187 13.14 -5.91 -0.96
C GLY A 187 12.83 -4.43 -1.10
N VAL A 188 12.61 -3.99 -2.35
CA VAL A 188 12.39 -2.57 -2.65
C VAL A 188 11.00 -2.10 -2.22
N LEU A 189 10.90 -0.79 -1.94
CA LEU A 189 9.61 -0.15 -1.71
C LEU A 189 8.81 -0.02 -3.02
N CYS A 190 9.47 0.29 -4.14
CA CYS A 190 8.81 0.42 -5.44
C CYS A 190 9.53 -0.33 -6.54
N GLY A 191 8.77 -1.10 -7.34
CA GLY A 191 9.19 -1.59 -8.65
C GLY A 191 8.32 -0.93 -9.73
N ILE A 192 8.91 -0.06 -10.58
CA ILE A 192 8.21 0.80 -11.54
C ILE A 192 8.71 0.62 -12.97
N ASN A 193 7.83 0.85 -13.96
CA ASN A 193 8.17 0.74 -15.39
C ASN A 193 8.34 2.13 -16.01
N THR A 194 9.57 2.58 -16.17
CA THR A 194 9.85 3.98 -16.57
C THR A 194 9.48 4.30 -18.01
N ASN A 195 9.43 3.27 -18.89
CA ASN A 195 8.98 3.45 -20.28
C ASN A 195 7.47 3.76 -20.40
N TYR A 196 6.68 3.48 -19.37
CA TYR A 196 5.26 3.86 -19.30
C TYR A 196 5.01 5.15 -18.52
N GLY A 197 6.07 5.80 -18.03
CA GLY A 197 5.96 7.02 -17.24
C GLY A 197 5.61 6.78 -15.77
N ASP A 198 5.76 5.57 -15.28
CA ASP A 198 5.55 5.27 -13.86
C ASP A 198 6.47 6.12 -12.99
N THR A 199 5.96 6.51 -11.81
CA THR A 199 6.74 7.24 -10.81
C THR A 199 6.58 6.65 -9.42
N CYS A 200 7.62 6.78 -8.60
CA CYS A 200 7.56 6.51 -7.17
C CYS A 200 8.13 7.70 -6.39
N THR A 201 7.31 8.26 -5.49
CA THR A 201 7.72 9.32 -4.57
C THR A 201 7.69 8.79 -3.15
N ILE A 202 8.84 8.81 -2.48
CA ILE A 202 9.02 8.27 -1.13
C ILE A 202 9.33 9.44 -0.20
N ASN A 203 8.47 9.64 0.81
CA ASN A 203 8.63 10.71 1.79
C ASN A 203 8.68 10.11 3.21
N ASN A 204 9.61 10.61 4.05
CA ASN A 204 9.66 10.33 5.49
C ASN A 204 9.48 8.84 5.83
N SER A 205 10.12 7.98 5.07
CA SER A 205 9.98 6.52 5.15
C SER A 205 11.31 5.85 5.43
N CYS A 206 11.29 4.63 5.93
CA CYS A 206 12.49 3.86 6.13
C CYS A 206 12.38 2.43 5.58
N GLN A 207 13.52 1.89 5.15
CA GLN A 207 13.68 0.49 4.79
C GLN A 207 15.07 0.04 5.24
N ASN A 208 15.13 -0.92 6.14
CA ASN A 208 16.35 -1.24 6.91
C ASN A 208 17.54 -1.74 6.07
N ASN A 209 17.33 -2.21 4.84
CA ASN A 209 18.40 -2.54 3.89
C ASN A 209 18.72 -1.41 2.90
N GLY A 210 18.00 -0.28 2.96
CA GLY A 210 18.20 0.87 2.09
C GLY A 210 17.66 0.71 0.66
N LYS A 211 16.79 -0.26 0.44
CA LYS A 211 16.21 -0.56 -0.88
C LYS A 211 14.96 0.29 -1.10
N ASN A 212 15.05 1.32 -1.93
CA ASN A 212 13.94 2.23 -2.22
C ASN A 212 13.22 1.92 -3.54
N CYS A 213 13.86 2.03 -4.71
CA CYS A 213 13.23 1.79 -6.00
C CYS A 213 14.06 0.85 -6.86
N ASP A 214 13.35 0.01 -7.65
CA ASP A 214 13.86 -0.64 -8.84
C ASP A 214 13.10 -0.15 -10.06
N ARG A 215 13.81 0.14 -11.15
CA ARG A 215 13.28 0.62 -12.42
C ARG A 215 13.38 -0.46 -13.47
N TYR A 216 12.32 -0.62 -14.25
CA TYR A 216 12.17 -1.67 -15.26
C TYR A 216 11.74 -1.08 -16.59
N THR A 217 11.94 -1.84 -17.66
CA THR A 217 11.24 -1.63 -18.93
C THR A 217 10.06 -2.59 -19.00
N GLY A 218 8.85 -2.05 -18.82
CA GLY A 218 7.63 -2.84 -18.92
C GLY A 218 7.30 -3.24 -20.35
N ASN A 219 6.47 -4.29 -20.50
CA ASN A 219 5.98 -4.79 -21.78
C ASN A 219 4.52 -5.24 -21.67
N ASN A 220 3.91 -5.63 -22.79
CA ASN A 220 2.57 -6.21 -22.87
C ASN A 220 2.57 -7.63 -23.46
N SER A 221 3.73 -8.23 -23.55
CA SER A 221 3.92 -9.57 -24.13
C SER A 221 3.87 -10.72 -23.12
N GLY A 222 3.82 -10.39 -21.82
CA GLY A 222 3.94 -11.38 -20.75
C GLY A 222 5.38 -11.77 -20.41
N ALA A 223 6.39 -11.26 -21.14
CA ALA A 223 7.79 -11.53 -20.86
C ALA A 223 8.25 -10.87 -19.55
N GLU A 224 9.27 -11.44 -18.89
CA GLU A 224 9.83 -10.84 -17.68
C GLU A 224 10.42 -9.45 -17.97
N PRO A 225 10.00 -8.39 -17.28
CA PRO A 225 10.49 -7.04 -17.52
C PRO A 225 11.95 -6.89 -17.10
N PRO A 226 12.87 -6.48 -17.97
CA PRO A 226 14.26 -6.27 -17.61
C PRO A 226 14.40 -5.11 -16.61
N LYS A 227 15.15 -5.35 -15.54
CA LYS A 227 15.55 -4.30 -14.60
C LYS A 227 16.64 -3.43 -15.24
N ILE A 228 16.43 -2.12 -15.25
CA ILE A 228 17.33 -1.14 -15.88
C ILE A 228 18.05 -0.24 -14.87
N GLY A 229 17.72 -0.32 -13.60
CA GLY A 229 18.40 0.45 -12.55
C GLY A 229 17.75 0.35 -11.19
N SER A 230 18.46 0.81 -10.17
CA SER A 230 18.03 0.88 -8.78
C SER A 230 18.30 2.26 -8.20
N GLY A 231 17.58 2.60 -7.16
CA GLY A 231 17.74 3.84 -6.43
C GLY A 231 17.02 5.04 -7.06
N PRO A 232 16.99 6.17 -6.34
CA PRO A 232 16.42 7.42 -6.84
C PRO A 232 17.21 7.93 -8.05
N ASP A 233 16.49 8.43 -9.07
CA ASP A 233 17.07 9.07 -10.25
C ASP A 233 16.62 10.54 -10.40
N GLY A 234 15.84 11.03 -9.44
CA GLY A 234 15.31 12.40 -9.44
C GLY A 234 14.16 12.64 -10.41
N LYS A 235 13.90 11.70 -11.33
CA LYS A 235 12.84 11.80 -12.35
C LYS A 235 11.69 10.84 -12.04
N PHE A 236 11.93 9.56 -12.17
CA PHE A 236 10.93 8.50 -11.97
C PHE A 236 10.85 8.02 -10.52
N CYS A 237 11.99 7.98 -9.84
CA CYS A 237 12.08 7.66 -8.42
C CYS A 237 12.64 8.85 -7.64
N LYS A 238 11.88 9.35 -6.68
CA LYS A 238 12.27 10.45 -5.78
C LYS A 238 12.15 9.97 -4.34
N ALA A 239 13.14 10.30 -3.51
CA ALA A 239 13.15 9.96 -2.09
C ALA A 239 13.60 11.16 -1.25
N THR A 240 12.73 11.59 -0.34
CA THR A 240 12.98 12.70 0.59
C THR A 240 12.73 12.22 2.02
N GLY A 241 13.66 12.46 2.94
CA GLY A 241 13.55 11.96 4.31
C GLY A 241 13.58 10.43 4.42
N PHE A 242 14.15 9.75 3.43
CA PHE A 242 14.34 8.30 3.44
C PHE A 242 15.57 7.90 4.25
N THR A 243 15.44 6.86 5.10
CA THR A 243 16.52 6.37 5.97
C THR A 243 16.57 4.85 6.01
N LYS A 244 17.72 4.31 6.42
CA LYS A 244 17.89 2.88 6.76
C LYS A 244 17.53 2.57 8.23
N ASN A 245 17.38 3.60 9.04
CA ASN A 245 17.07 3.45 10.45
C ASN A 245 15.54 3.38 10.63
N CYS A 246 15.05 2.17 10.80
CA CYS A 246 13.64 1.89 11.11
C CYS A 246 13.49 1.63 12.63
#